data_3aae1fdef2e6407f9148d6a4c5c4f102
#
_entry.id   3aae1fdef2e6407f9148d6a4c5c4f102
#
_cell.length_a   1.000
_cell.length_b   1.000
_cell.length_c   1.000
_cell.angle_alpha   90.00
_cell.angle_beta   90.00
_cell.angle_gamma   90.00
#
_symmetry.space_group_name_H-M   'P 1'
#
loop_
_entity.id
_entity.type
_entity.pdbx_description
1 polymer ?
#
loop_
_entity_poly.entity_id
_entity_poly.type
_entity_poly.pdbx_seq_one_letter_code
_entity_poly.pdbx_strand_id
1 'polypeptide(L)'
;MSRTRIGFALLLGAVAILGAAITPSLAALLAPDPVAVAGVQSLGLEWFLAFLALTGAACWDEPLKQRLGLGPGRLTLSSTAWLLAGGLAMSFALDGLAWHSGLRQQSNLAKFDTLLADASQLGMFWALLGIGIAPGIGEELLCRGLFQRGIERRWGPGWAILLASLIFGALHGESVHAGFAALLGLYLGSIAVLAGSIRPAILCHVVNNLLGVVTASRFPAGQPPLWAVLLALAGAGCALWIVHRRHLGLQKSSVLVDP
;
A
#
# COMPACT_ATOMS: atom_id res chain seq x y z
N MET A 1 -13.61 -24.30 13.51
CA MET A 1 -12.32 -24.37 12.78
C MET A 1 -11.78 -25.80 12.84
N SER A 2 -11.39 -26.41 11.71
CA SER A 2 -10.84 -27.77 11.70
C SER A 2 -9.41 -27.78 12.30
N ARG A 3 -8.99 -28.95 12.86
CA ARG A 3 -7.61 -29.13 13.41
C ARG A 3 -6.54 -28.80 12.36
N THR A 4 -6.78 -29.14 11.10
CA THR A 4 -5.87 -28.86 9.98
C THR A 4 -5.66 -27.35 9.77
N ARG A 5 -6.72 -26.54 9.88
CA ARG A 5 -6.63 -25.08 9.73
C ARG A 5 -5.92 -24.42 10.90
N ILE A 6 -6.12 -24.91 12.11
CA ILE A 6 -5.36 -24.44 13.28
C ILE A 6 -3.88 -24.69 13.06
N GLY A 7 -3.51 -25.92 12.66
CA GLY A 7 -2.11 -26.27 12.38
C GLY A 7 -1.51 -25.40 11.28
N PHE A 8 -2.25 -25.14 10.21
CA PHE A 8 -1.80 -24.26 9.12
C PHE A 8 -1.63 -22.79 9.56
N ALA A 9 -2.57 -22.25 10.32
CA ALA A 9 -2.45 -20.89 10.87
C ALA A 9 -1.26 -20.77 11.84
N LEU A 10 -1.02 -21.77 12.69
CA LEU A 10 0.14 -21.79 13.58
C LEU A 10 1.46 -21.86 12.79
N LEU A 11 1.52 -22.65 11.71
CA LEU A 11 2.68 -22.71 10.83
C LEU A 11 2.98 -21.34 10.20
N LEU A 12 1.97 -20.67 9.66
CA LEU A 12 2.13 -19.33 9.09
C LEU A 12 2.60 -18.33 10.13
N GLY A 13 2.04 -18.37 11.34
CA GLY A 13 2.47 -17.53 12.45
C GLY A 13 3.93 -17.79 12.86
N ALA A 14 4.34 -19.06 12.90
CA ALA A 14 5.73 -19.45 13.19
C ALA A 14 6.70 -18.92 12.10
N VAL A 15 6.32 -19.01 10.83
CA VAL A 15 7.11 -18.48 9.70
C VAL A 15 7.22 -16.95 9.78
N ALA A 16 6.15 -16.25 10.18
CA ALA A 16 6.18 -14.80 10.40
C ALA A 16 7.20 -14.41 11.48
N ILE A 17 7.14 -15.09 12.63
CA ILE A 17 8.03 -14.85 13.78
C ILE A 17 9.48 -15.17 13.40
N LEU A 18 9.73 -16.27 12.70
CA LEU A 18 11.09 -16.65 12.27
C LEU A 18 11.70 -15.60 11.33
N GLY A 19 10.95 -15.13 10.35
CA GLY A 19 11.40 -14.06 9.45
C GLY A 19 11.74 -12.78 10.20
N ALA A 20 10.87 -12.35 11.11
CA ALA A 20 11.13 -11.18 11.95
C ALA A 20 12.36 -11.35 12.86
N ALA A 21 12.59 -12.56 13.39
CA ALA A 21 13.72 -12.86 14.27
C ALA A 21 15.09 -12.88 13.54
N ILE A 22 15.11 -13.23 12.25
CA ILE A 22 16.33 -13.24 11.41
C ILE A 22 16.71 -11.82 10.96
N THR A 23 15.75 -10.93 10.81
CA THR A 23 15.96 -9.56 10.27
C THR A 23 17.06 -8.77 10.98
N PRO A 24 17.15 -8.70 12.34
CA PRO A 24 18.19 -7.97 13.03
C PRO A 24 19.61 -8.50 12.72
N SER A 25 19.76 -9.83 12.62
CA SER A 25 21.06 -10.45 12.29
C SER A 25 21.48 -10.12 10.87
N LEU A 26 20.57 -10.16 9.90
CA LEU A 26 20.84 -9.76 8.52
C LEU A 26 21.15 -8.27 8.42
N ALA A 27 20.41 -7.41 9.11
CA ALA A 27 20.69 -5.98 9.18
C ALA A 27 22.08 -5.69 9.78
N ALA A 28 22.48 -6.43 10.80
CA ALA A 28 23.81 -6.30 11.42
C ALA A 28 24.97 -6.63 10.43
N LEU A 29 24.79 -7.60 9.53
CA LEU A 29 25.76 -7.91 8.47
C LEU A 29 25.90 -6.77 7.45
N LEU A 30 24.89 -5.92 7.30
CA LEU A 30 24.84 -4.79 6.39
C LEU A 30 25.11 -3.45 7.10
N ALA A 31 25.50 -3.47 8.37
CA ALA A 31 25.67 -2.27 9.22
C ALA A 31 26.49 -1.13 8.61
N PRO A 32 27.51 -1.35 7.76
CA PRO A 32 28.26 -0.27 7.10
C PRO A 32 27.40 0.54 6.10
N ASP A 33 26.26 0.00 5.63
CA ASP A 33 25.36 0.66 4.68
C ASP A 33 24.00 0.95 5.33
N PRO A 34 23.74 2.19 5.78
CA PRO A 34 22.49 2.52 6.48
C PRO A 34 21.25 2.36 5.61
N VAL A 35 21.36 2.52 4.29
CA VAL A 35 20.26 2.33 3.33
C VAL A 35 19.92 0.85 3.22
N ALA A 36 20.94 -0.01 3.11
CA ALA A 36 20.75 -1.46 3.09
C ALA A 36 20.10 -1.96 4.39
N VAL A 37 20.55 -1.45 5.54
CA VAL A 37 19.96 -1.76 6.85
C VAL A 37 18.48 -1.37 6.89
N ALA A 38 18.14 -0.15 6.47
CA ALA A 38 16.75 0.32 6.43
C ALA A 38 15.88 -0.54 5.50
N GLY A 39 16.38 -0.91 4.33
CA GLY A 39 15.69 -1.79 3.38
C GLY A 39 15.42 -3.18 3.95
N VAL A 40 16.40 -3.79 4.61
CA VAL A 40 16.24 -5.11 5.27
C VAL A 40 15.27 -5.05 6.44
N GLN A 41 15.34 -4.00 7.27
CA GLN A 41 14.41 -3.82 8.40
C GLN A 41 12.97 -3.67 7.91
N SER A 42 12.75 -2.86 6.88
CA SER A 42 11.44 -2.72 6.24
C SER A 42 10.96 -4.06 5.68
N LEU A 43 11.80 -4.79 4.93
CA LEU A 43 11.46 -6.11 4.40
C LEU A 43 11.03 -7.08 5.50
N GLY A 44 11.71 -7.08 6.65
CA GLY A 44 11.36 -7.92 7.80
C GLY A 44 10.01 -7.55 8.42
N LEU A 45 9.70 -6.26 8.53
CA LEU A 45 8.39 -5.79 8.97
C LEU A 45 7.30 -6.25 7.99
N GLU A 46 7.50 -6.03 6.69
CA GLU A 46 6.50 -6.37 5.68
C GLU A 46 6.28 -7.87 5.55
N TRP A 47 7.34 -8.66 5.72
CA TRP A 47 7.22 -10.11 5.89
C TRP A 47 6.28 -10.46 7.05
N PHE A 48 6.50 -9.85 8.22
CA PHE A 48 5.65 -10.09 9.39
C PHE A 48 4.19 -9.69 9.11
N LEU A 49 3.92 -8.51 8.53
CA LEU A 49 2.58 -8.04 8.20
C LEU A 49 1.88 -8.97 7.20
N ALA A 50 2.59 -9.41 6.15
CA ALA A 50 2.04 -10.34 5.16
C ALA A 50 1.63 -11.67 5.79
N PHE A 51 2.49 -12.26 6.63
CA PHE A 51 2.18 -13.51 7.30
C PHE A 51 1.13 -13.37 8.39
N LEU A 52 1.04 -12.22 9.06
CA LEU A 52 -0.05 -11.89 9.97
C LEU A 52 -1.39 -11.88 9.22
N ALA A 53 -1.44 -11.27 8.03
CA ALA A 53 -2.62 -11.27 7.18
C ALA A 53 -3.02 -12.68 6.74
N LEU A 54 -2.05 -13.50 6.31
CA LEU A 54 -2.26 -14.89 5.92
C LEU A 54 -2.77 -15.74 7.10
N THR A 55 -2.17 -15.57 8.28
CA THR A 55 -2.58 -16.27 9.52
C THR A 55 -4.02 -15.90 9.89
N GLY A 56 -4.34 -14.61 9.91
CA GLY A 56 -5.70 -14.13 10.18
C GLY A 56 -6.71 -14.67 9.16
N ALA A 57 -6.36 -14.67 7.87
CA ALA A 57 -7.23 -15.21 6.82
C ALA A 57 -7.41 -16.73 6.90
N ALA A 58 -6.38 -17.48 7.34
CA ALA A 58 -6.45 -18.93 7.51
C ALA A 58 -7.41 -19.37 8.64
N CYS A 59 -7.76 -18.47 9.56
CA CYS A 59 -8.75 -18.71 10.60
C CYS A 59 -10.22 -18.78 10.09
N TRP A 60 -10.48 -18.39 8.84
CA TRP A 60 -11.81 -18.37 8.25
C TRP A 60 -12.07 -19.59 7.35
N ASP A 61 -13.36 -19.92 7.15
CA ASP A 61 -13.77 -21.09 6.35
C ASP A 61 -13.74 -20.84 4.82
N GLU A 62 -13.04 -19.81 4.39
CA GLU A 62 -12.87 -19.46 2.97
C GLU A 62 -11.44 -19.75 2.51
N PRO A 63 -11.24 -20.09 1.22
CA PRO A 63 -9.91 -20.16 0.63
C PRO A 63 -9.18 -18.82 0.76
N LEU A 64 -7.87 -18.84 1.14
CA LEU A 64 -7.05 -17.64 1.34
C LEU A 64 -7.16 -16.63 0.20
N LYS A 65 -7.10 -17.13 -1.06
CA LYS A 65 -7.23 -16.30 -2.26
C LYS A 65 -8.53 -15.50 -2.30
N GLN A 66 -9.64 -16.10 -1.90
CA GLN A 66 -10.94 -15.43 -1.86
C GLN A 66 -11.04 -14.49 -0.66
N ARG A 67 -10.60 -14.98 0.51
CA ARG A 67 -10.65 -14.21 1.76
C ARG A 67 -9.87 -12.90 1.67
N LEU A 68 -8.66 -12.95 1.09
CA LEU A 68 -7.80 -11.79 0.91
C LEU A 68 -8.07 -10.98 -0.36
N GLY A 69 -9.03 -11.40 -1.20
CA GLY A 69 -9.31 -10.68 -2.44
C GLY A 69 -8.22 -10.76 -3.49
N LEU A 70 -7.45 -11.85 -3.51
CA LEU A 70 -6.37 -12.10 -4.47
C LEU A 70 -6.86 -12.70 -5.80
N GLY A 71 -8.18 -12.82 -5.98
CA GLY A 71 -8.77 -13.22 -7.26
C GLY A 71 -8.55 -12.19 -8.37
N PRO A 72 -8.88 -12.55 -9.64
CA PRO A 72 -8.89 -11.57 -10.72
C PRO A 72 -9.90 -10.46 -10.38
N GLY A 73 -9.50 -9.22 -10.63
CA GLY A 73 -10.40 -8.08 -10.49
C GLY A 73 -11.32 -7.92 -11.69
N ARG A 74 -12.35 -7.08 -11.55
CA ARG A 74 -13.32 -6.74 -12.60
C ARG A 74 -12.94 -5.52 -13.44
N LEU A 75 -11.79 -4.89 -13.15
CA LEU A 75 -11.33 -3.73 -13.88
C LEU A 75 -10.61 -4.11 -15.17
N THR A 76 -10.83 -3.34 -16.21
CA THR A 76 -10.05 -3.41 -17.46
C THR A 76 -8.63 -2.86 -17.24
N LEU A 77 -7.72 -3.20 -18.15
CA LEU A 77 -6.35 -2.68 -18.12
C LEU A 77 -6.36 -1.14 -18.18
N SER A 78 -7.21 -0.53 -19.02
CA SER A 78 -7.33 0.92 -19.11
C SER A 78 -7.84 1.56 -17.81
N SER A 79 -8.81 0.93 -17.13
CA SER A 79 -9.29 1.40 -15.83
C SER A 79 -8.21 1.29 -14.76
N THR A 80 -7.44 0.21 -14.76
CA THR A 80 -6.30 0.03 -13.86
C THR A 80 -5.23 1.10 -14.10
N ALA A 81 -4.92 1.41 -15.37
CA ALA A 81 -3.95 2.45 -15.72
C ALA A 81 -4.42 3.85 -15.25
N TRP A 82 -5.71 4.19 -15.41
CA TRP A 82 -6.27 5.44 -14.87
C TRP A 82 -6.12 5.54 -13.35
N LEU A 83 -6.42 4.45 -12.62
CA LEU A 83 -6.30 4.42 -11.16
C LEU A 83 -4.84 4.49 -10.72
N LEU A 84 -3.93 3.86 -11.45
CA LEU A 84 -2.49 3.98 -11.18
C LEU A 84 -2.01 5.43 -11.36
N ALA A 85 -2.33 6.06 -12.49
CA ALA A 85 -1.99 7.46 -12.74
C ALA A 85 -2.58 8.40 -11.68
N GLY A 86 -3.84 8.17 -11.29
CA GLY A 86 -4.49 8.93 -10.22
C GLY A 86 -3.85 8.69 -8.84
N GLY A 87 -3.37 7.47 -8.55
CA GLY A 87 -2.66 7.17 -7.30
C GLY A 87 -1.31 7.88 -7.22
N LEU A 88 -0.57 7.93 -8.31
CA LEU A 88 0.68 8.70 -8.41
C LEU A 88 0.42 10.21 -8.29
N ALA A 89 -0.64 10.70 -8.92
CA ALA A 89 -1.07 12.09 -8.78
C ALA A 89 -1.48 12.42 -7.33
N MET A 90 -2.19 11.51 -6.64
CA MET A 90 -2.53 11.64 -5.22
C MET A 90 -1.27 11.74 -4.36
N SER A 91 -0.31 10.83 -4.55
CA SER A 91 0.94 10.84 -3.80
C SER A 91 1.74 12.13 -4.01
N PHE A 92 1.88 12.57 -5.27
CA PHE A 92 2.51 13.86 -5.60
C PHE A 92 1.78 15.04 -4.93
N ALA A 93 0.45 15.04 -4.95
CA ALA A 93 -0.35 16.09 -4.32
C ALA A 93 -0.17 16.12 -2.80
N LEU A 94 -0.14 14.95 -2.14
CA LEU A 94 0.06 14.84 -0.70
C LEU A 94 1.46 15.30 -0.29
N ASP A 95 2.51 14.91 -1.02
CA ASP A 95 3.88 15.39 -0.78
C ASP A 95 3.98 16.92 -0.99
N GLY A 96 3.36 17.45 -2.07
CA GLY A 96 3.29 18.88 -2.31
C GLY A 96 2.55 19.66 -1.22
N LEU A 97 1.44 19.12 -0.70
CA LEU A 97 0.74 19.70 0.44
C LEU A 97 1.59 19.69 1.71
N ALA A 98 2.34 18.61 1.95
CA ALA A 98 3.29 18.52 3.06
C ALA A 98 4.38 19.61 2.95
N TRP A 99 4.87 19.89 1.73
CA TRP A 99 5.80 20.98 1.46
C TRP A 99 5.18 22.36 1.78
N HIS A 100 4.01 22.66 1.21
CA HIS A 100 3.36 23.96 1.38
C HIS A 100 2.92 24.26 2.81
N SER A 101 2.61 23.21 3.58
CA SER A 101 2.25 23.34 5.00
C SER A 101 3.45 23.40 5.96
N GLY A 102 4.67 23.18 5.47
CA GLY A 102 5.88 23.07 6.31
C GLY A 102 5.97 21.77 7.12
N LEU A 103 5.01 20.86 6.95
CA LEU A 103 4.98 19.58 7.69
C LEU A 103 6.05 18.60 7.22
N ARG A 104 6.45 18.67 5.93
CA ARG A 104 7.44 17.76 5.35
C ARG A 104 8.78 17.84 6.07
N GLN A 105 9.25 19.04 6.38
CA GLN A 105 10.52 19.28 7.07
C GLN A 105 10.53 18.76 8.52
N GLN A 106 9.35 18.64 9.13
CA GLN A 106 9.18 18.16 10.49
C GLN A 106 8.93 16.65 10.58
N SER A 107 8.83 15.97 9.44
CA SER A 107 8.46 14.57 9.34
C SER A 107 9.64 13.66 8.94
N ASN A 108 9.43 12.35 9.05
CA ASN A 108 10.37 11.36 8.56
C ASN A 108 10.53 11.37 7.03
N LEU A 109 9.63 12.04 6.28
CA LEU A 109 9.74 12.17 4.82
C LEU A 109 11.01 12.90 4.41
N ALA A 110 11.40 13.98 5.11
CA ALA A 110 12.66 14.68 4.83
C ALA A 110 13.91 13.85 5.15
N LYS A 111 13.85 13.03 6.22
CA LYS A 111 14.93 12.12 6.58
C LYS A 111 15.12 11.01 5.54
N PHE A 112 14.03 10.57 4.94
CA PHE A 112 14.04 9.55 3.90
C PHE A 112 14.81 9.99 2.65
N ASP A 113 14.59 11.23 2.18
CA ASP A 113 15.35 11.80 1.06
C ASP A 113 16.84 11.86 1.37
N THR A 114 17.20 12.36 2.57
CA THR A 114 18.59 12.44 3.01
C THR A 114 19.25 11.05 3.08
N LEU A 115 18.51 10.05 3.57
CA LEU A 115 19.00 8.67 3.65
C LEU A 115 19.30 8.09 2.26
N LEU A 116 18.44 8.35 1.27
CA LEU A 116 18.56 7.76 -0.08
C LEU A 116 19.47 8.54 -1.02
N ALA A 117 19.80 9.80 -0.73
CA ALA A 117 20.61 10.66 -1.61
C ALA A 117 21.97 10.05 -1.97
N ASP A 118 22.63 9.41 -1.00
CA ASP A 118 23.95 8.80 -1.14
C ASP A 118 23.91 7.26 -1.10
N ALA A 119 22.78 6.67 -1.54
CA ALA A 119 22.62 5.22 -1.51
C ALA A 119 23.65 4.50 -2.39
N SER A 120 24.38 3.54 -1.82
CA SER A 120 25.24 2.62 -2.56
C SER A 120 24.39 1.71 -3.49
N GLN A 121 25.05 0.98 -4.39
CA GLN A 121 24.33 -0.02 -5.21
C GLN A 121 23.66 -1.10 -4.36
N LEU A 122 24.31 -1.55 -3.31
CA LEU A 122 23.74 -2.51 -2.35
C LEU A 122 22.58 -1.90 -1.57
N GLY A 123 22.75 -0.67 -1.07
CA GLY A 123 21.70 0.09 -0.39
C GLY A 123 20.48 0.27 -1.28
N MET A 124 20.68 0.69 -2.54
CA MET A 124 19.60 0.84 -3.51
C MET A 124 18.86 -0.47 -3.78
N PHE A 125 19.58 -1.59 -3.93
CA PHE A 125 18.96 -2.90 -4.11
C PHE A 125 18.01 -3.24 -2.94
N TRP A 126 18.47 -3.09 -1.70
CA TRP A 126 17.66 -3.36 -0.52
C TRP A 126 16.53 -2.35 -0.32
N ALA A 127 16.75 -1.07 -0.65
CA ALA A 127 15.70 -0.06 -0.61
C ALA A 127 14.57 -0.36 -1.61
N LEU A 128 14.89 -0.75 -2.86
CA LEU A 128 13.89 -1.12 -3.85
C LEU A 128 13.07 -2.33 -3.41
N LEU A 129 13.70 -3.35 -2.81
CA LEU A 129 13.00 -4.52 -2.30
C LEU A 129 12.20 -4.21 -1.03
N GLY A 130 12.85 -3.64 -0.01
CA GLY A 130 12.26 -3.51 1.33
C GLY A 130 11.36 -2.29 1.49
N ILE A 131 11.69 -1.16 0.82
CA ILE A 131 10.92 0.07 0.92
C ILE A 131 10.01 0.27 -0.30
N GLY A 132 10.42 -0.22 -1.48
CA GLY A 132 9.66 -0.10 -2.72
C GLY A 132 8.60 -1.19 -2.88
N ILE A 133 8.99 -2.45 -2.88
CA ILE A 133 8.11 -3.58 -3.25
C ILE A 133 7.37 -4.15 -2.04
N ALA A 134 8.09 -4.45 -0.96
CA ALA A 134 7.55 -5.21 0.16
C ALA A 134 6.35 -4.53 0.84
N PRO A 135 6.34 -3.19 1.12
CA PRO A 135 5.20 -2.52 1.73
C PRO A 135 3.94 -2.61 0.87
N GLY A 136 4.08 -2.43 -0.46
CA GLY A 136 2.95 -2.56 -1.38
C GLY A 136 2.30 -3.95 -1.37
N ILE A 137 2.99 -4.99 -0.89
CA ILE A 137 2.45 -6.34 -0.75
C ILE A 137 1.98 -6.59 0.69
N GLY A 138 2.83 -6.38 1.69
CA GLY A 138 2.57 -6.72 3.09
C GLY A 138 1.43 -5.92 3.68
N GLU A 139 1.48 -4.61 3.52
CA GLU A 139 0.45 -3.70 4.03
C GLU A 139 -0.87 -3.85 3.28
N GLU A 140 -0.86 -4.08 1.95
CA GLU A 140 -2.11 -4.29 1.21
C GLU A 140 -2.77 -5.63 1.56
N LEU A 141 -2.00 -6.69 1.79
CA LEU A 141 -2.54 -7.96 2.31
C LEU A 141 -3.22 -7.77 3.66
N LEU A 142 -2.59 -7.01 4.56
CA LEU A 142 -3.11 -6.78 5.90
C LEU A 142 -4.31 -5.81 5.86
N CYS A 143 -4.12 -4.61 5.28
CA CYS A 143 -5.11 -3.55 5.35
C CYS A 143 -6.28 -3.79 4.40
N ARG A 144 -6.04 -4.13 3.13
CA ARG A 144 -7.11 -4.31 2.13
C ARG A 144 -7.61 -5.75 2.09
N GLY A 145 -6.69 -6.71 2.20
CA GLY A 145 -7.01 -8.13 2.19
C GLY A 145 -7.74 -8.59 3.45
N LEU A 146 -7.15 -8.37 4.62
CA LEU A 146 -7.71 -8.87 5.88
C LEU A 146 -8.71 -7.89 6.50
N PHE A 147 -8.28 -6.67 6.84
CA PHE A 147 -9.11 -5.73 7.59
C PHE A 147 -10.25 -5.14 6.75
N GLN A 148 -9.95 -4.50 5.62
CA GLN A 148 -10.98 -3.85 4.82
C GLN A 148 -12.08 -4.82 4.40
N ARG A 149 -11.72 -5.99 3.85
CA ARG A 149 -12.71 -6.99 3.45
C ARG A 149 -13.49 -7.58 4.65
N GLY A 150 -12.86 -7.68 5.82
CA GLY A 150 -13.54 -8.09 7.05
C GLY A 150 -14.59 -7.08 7.49
N ILE A 151 -14.24 -5.80 7.47
CA ILE A 151 -15.11 -4.69 7.84
C ILE A 151 -16.25 -4.51 6.81
N GLU A 152 -15.91 -4.59 5.51
CA GLU A 152 -16.85 -4.42 4.39
C GLU A 152 -18.06 -5.36 4.49
N ARG A 153 -17.84 -6.61 4.87
CA ARG A 153 -18.91 -7.62 5.05
C ARG A 153 -19.89 -7.27 6.15
N ARG A 154 -19.50 -6.49 7.14
CA ARG A 154 -20.33 -6.16 8.29
C ARG A 154 -20.92 -4.75 8.21
N TRP A 155 -20.13 -3.78 7.74
CA TRP A 155 -20.46 -2.36 7.81
C TRP A 155 -20.47 -1.66 6.45
N GLY A 156 -20.25 -2.41 5.37
CA GLY A 156 -20.24 -1.89 4.00
C GLY A 156 -18.93 -1.19 3.60
N PRO A 157 -18.83 -0.81 2.31
CA PRO A 157 -17.56 -0.36 1.72
C PRO A 157 -17.06 0.98 2.28
N GLY A 158 -17.95 1.92 2.59
CA GLY A 158 -17.55 3.24 3.10
C GLY A 158 -16.80 3.16 4.42
N TRP A 159 -17.38 2.47 5.42
CA TRP A 159 -16.71 2.25 6.71
C TRP A 159 -15.45 1.40 6.57
N ALA A 160 -15.48 0.42 5.67
CA ALA A 160 -14.32 -0.43 5.42
C ALA A 160 -13.12 0.37 4.89
N ILE A 161 -13.34 1.23 3.90
CA ILE A 161 -12.30 2.11 3.36
C ILE A 161 -11.76 3.03 4.46
N LEU A 162 -12.66 3.71 5.20
CA LEU A 162 -12.24 4.66 6.23
C LEU A 162 -11.41 4.00 7.33
N LEU A 163 -11.92 2.93 7.95
CA LEU A 163 -11.27 2.29 9.10
C LEU A 163 -9.96 1.59 8.69
N ALA A 164 -9.94 0.90 7.54
CA ALA A 164 -8.71 0.29 7.04
C ALA A 164 -7.64 1.34 6.69
N SER A 165 -8.04 2.53 6.22
CA SER A 165 -7.12 3.62 5.92
C SER A 165 -6.55 4.27 7.19
N LEU A 166 -7.35 4.39 8.24
CA LEU A 166 -6.87 4.85 9.55
C LEU A 166 -5.86 3.86 10.16
N ILE A 167 -6.15 2.55 10.06
CA ILE A 167 -5.18 1.50 10.48
C ILE A 167 -3.90 1.60 9.65
N PHE A 168 -4.02 1.74 8.33
CA PHE A 168 -2.88 1.91 7.43
C PHE A 168 -2.02 3.11 7.81
N GLY A 169 -2.63 4.27 8.08
CA GLY A 169 -1.93 5.44 8.60
C GLY A 169 -1.21 5.16 9.92
N ALA A 170 -1.90 4.52 10.87
CA ALA A 170 -1.34 4.23 12.20
C ALA A 170 -0.10 3.31 12.15
N LEU A 171 0.03 2.43 11.15
CA LEU A 171 1.22 1.59 10.95
C LEU A 171 2.50 2.40 10.71
N HIS A 172 2.39 3.64 10.23
CA HIS A 172 3.55 4.49 9.92
C HIS A 172 4.15 5.21 11.15
N GLY A 173 3.47 5.20 12.31
CA GLY A 173 4.00 5.61 13.62
C GLY A 173 4.23 7.10 13.81
N GLU A 174 4.78 7.84 12.84
CA GLU A 174 4.99 9.29 12.90
C GLU A 174 3.74 10.04 12.42
N SER A 175 3.27 11.01 13.17
CA SER A 175 1.93 11.62 13.01
C SER A 175 1.69 12.28 11.66
N VAL A 176 2.68 12.96 11.08
CA VAL A 176 2.55 13.61 9.76
C VAL A 176 2.49 12.55 8.66
N HIS A 177 3.43 11.60 8.68
CA HIS A 177 3.45 10.49 7.73
C HIS A 177 2.18 9.64 7.85
N ALA A 178 1.74 9.33 9.07
CA ALA A 178 0.49 8.62 9.35
C ALA A 178 -0.74 9.29 8.73
N GLY A 179 -0.83 10.62 8.84
CA GLY A 179 -1.92 11.39 8.24
C GLY A 179 -1.94 11.30 6.71
N PHE A 180 -0.80 11.49 6.05
CA PHE A 180 -0.68 11.39 4.60
C PHE A 180 -0.87 9.95 4.11
N ALA A 181 -0.34 8.97 4.83
CA ALA A 181 -0.57 7.56 4.55
C ALA A 181 -2.06 7.20 4.65
N ALA A 182 -2.78 7.68 5.67
CA ALA A 182 -4.22 7.46 5.78
C ALA A 182 -4.99 8.05 4.59
N LEU A 183 -4.63 9.24 4.10
CA LEU A 183 -5.24 9.85 2.91
C LEU A 183 -4.96 9.04 1.63
N LEU A 184 -3.71 8.61 1.43
CA LEU A 184 -3.38 7.68 0.34
C LEU A 184 -4.12 6.36 0.51
N GLY A 185 -4.29 5.93 1.75
CA GLY A 185 -5.05 4.75 2.15
C GLY A 185 -6.49 4.77 1.68
N LEU A 186 -7.17 5.92 1.76
CA LEU A 186 -8.53 6.10 1.22
C LEU A 186 -8.58 5.85 -0.29
N TYR A 187 -7.56 6.32 -1.00
CA TYR A 187 -7.44 6.09 -2.44
C TYR A 187 -7.26 4.60 -2.78
N LEU A 188 -6.29 3.94 -2.15
CA LEU A 188 -6.00 2.52 -2.35
C LEU A 188 -7.17 1.62 -1.94
N GLY A 189 -7.85 1.96 -0.84
CA GLY A 189 -9.05 1.27 -0.40
C GLY A 189 -10.21 1.38 -1.40
N SER A 190 -10.36 2.55 -2.03
CA SER A 190 -11.35 2.77 -3.09
C SER A 190 -11.01 1.95 -4.35
N ILE A 191 -9.73 1.85 -4.73
CA ILE A 191 -9.28 0.95 -5.81
C ILE A 191 -9.68 -0.50 -5.52
N ALA A 192 -9.42 -1.00 -4.30
CA ALA A 192 -9.70 -2.38 -3.94
C ALA A 192 -11.21 -2.70 -4.04
N VAL A 193 -12.07 -1.77 -3.59
CA VAL A 193 -13.54 -1.91 -3.72
C VAL A 193 -13.98 -1.88 -5.18
N LEU A 194 -13.52 -0.89 -5.97
CA LEU A 194 -13.88 -0.76 -7.38
C LEU A 194 -13.42 -1.98 -8.19
N ALA A 195 -12.25 -2.52 -7.87
CA ALA A 195 -11.71 -3.69 -8.53
C ALA A 195 -12.37 -5.02 -8.08
N GLY A 196 -12.95 -5.09 -6.88
CA GLY A 196 -13.31 -6.35 -6.23
C GLY A 196 -12.09 -7.25 -5.95
N SER A 197 -10.88 -6.67 -6.00
CA SER A 197 -9.59 -7.34 -5.85
C SER A 197 -8.56 -6.37 -5.28
N ILE A 198 -7.64 -6.86 -4.47
CA ILE A 198 -6.55 -6.02 -3.95
C ILE A 198 -5.36 -5.89 -4.91
N ARG A 199 -5.31 -6.68 -6.00
CA ARG A 199 -4.18 -6.67 -6.96
C ARG A 199 -3.90 -5.28 -7.56
N PRO A 200 -4.90 -4.51 -8.02
CA PRO A 200 -4.64 -3.17 -8.53
C PRO A 200 -4.16 -2.20 -7.45
N ALA A 201 -4.59 -2.35 -6.19
CA ALA A 201 -4.09 -1.56 -5.08
C ALA A 201 -2.63 -1.91 -4.76
N ILE A 202 -2.27 -3.21 -4.74
CA ILE A 202 -0.88 -3.67 -4.63
C ILE A 202 -0.02 -3.04 -5.74
N LEU A 203 -0.45 -3.15 -7.00
CA LEU A 203 0.30 -2.57 -8.12
C LEU A 203 0.50 -1.06 -7.96
N CYS A 204 -0.57 -0.33 -7.61
CA CYS A 204 -0.52 1.11 -7.41
C CYS A 204 0.46 1.47 -6.27
N HIS A 205 0.39 0.76 -5.15
CA HIS A 205 1.24 1.00 -3.99
C HIS A 205 2.72 0.68 -4.29
N VAL A 206 3.01 -0.47 -4.89
CA VAL A 206 4.37 -0.86 -5.29
C VAL A 206 4.98 0.17 -6.25
N VAL A 207 4.26 0.57 -7.30
CA VAL A 207 4.77 1.57 -8.27
C VAL A 207 4.98 2.91 -7.60
N ASN A 208 4.07 3.34 -6.72
CA ASN A 208 4.23 4.56 -5.94
C ASN A 208 5.51 4.56 -5.11
N ASN A 209 5.76 3.50 -4.35
CA ASN A 209 6.93 3.41 -3.47
C ASN A 209 8.23 3.26 -4.25
N LEU A 210 8.24 2.48 -5.34
CA LEU A 210 9.41 2.36 -6.22
C LEU A 210 9.78 3.72 -6.82
N LEU A 211 8.80 4.49 -7.30
CA LEU A 211 9.04 5.84 -7.80
C LEU A 211 9.53 6.77 -6.68
N GLY A 212 8.97 6.66 -5.46
CA GLY A 212 9.43 7.40 -4.29
C GLY A 212 10.91 7.14 -3.98
N VAL A 213 11.32 5.87 -3.93
CA VAL A 213 12.73 5.48 -3.72
C VAL A 213 13.64 6.03 -4.83
N VAL A 214 13.25 5.88 -6.10
CA VAL A 214 14.06 6.34 -7.24
C VAL A 214 14.14 7.88 -7.27
N THR A 215 13.03 8.58 -7.05
CA THR A 215 13.03 10.05 -7.07
C THR A 215 13.83 10.63 -5.91
N ALA A 216 13.68 10.11 -4.70
CA ALA A 216 14.44 10.54 -3.53
C ALA A 216 15.96 10.34 -3.70
N SER A 217 16.38 9.28 -4.41
CA SER A 217 17.80 8.98 -4.64
C SER A 217 18.43 9.74 -5.81
N ARG A 218 17.65 10.29 -6.74
CA ARG A 218 18.16 10.86 -8.00
C ARG A 218 17.92 12.35 -8.15
N PHE A 219 16.88 12.87 -7.50
CA PHE A 219 16.47 14.25 -7.66
C PHE A 219 16.41 14.93 -6.29
N PRO A 220 17.03 16.12 -6.15
CA PRO A 220 16.88 16.88 -4.91
C PRO A 220 15.40 17.18 -4.68
N ALA A 221 14.95 16.96 -3.47
CA ALA A 221 13.60 17.28 -3.08
C ALA A 221 13.37 18.81 -3.22
N GLY A 222 12.29 19.18 -3.90
CA GLY A 222 11.93 20.57 -4.15
C GLY A 222 10.44 20.80 -3.98
N GLN A 223 10.07 22.01 -3.58
CA GLN A 223 8.67 22.38 -3.42
C GLN A 223 8.01 22.51 -4.79
N PRO A 224 7.02 21.68 -5.14
CA PRO A 224 6.28 21.83 -6.39
C PRO A 224 5.39 23.07 -6.34
N PRO A 225 5.10 23.73 -7.49
CA PRO A 225 4.20 24.86 -7.51
C PRO A 225 2.77 24.43 -7.12
N LEU A 226 2.08 25.27 -6.35
CA LEU A 226 0.76 24.93 -5.78
C LEU A 226 -0.28 24.55 -6.87
N TRP A 227 -0.24 25.21 -8.04
CA TRP A 227 -1.14 24.84 -9.14
C TRP A 227 -0.96 23.39 -9.61
N ALA A 228 0.29 22.88 -9.65
CA ALA A 228 0.55 21.49 -10.02
C ALA A 228 0.02 20.50 -8.93
N VAL A 229 0.15 20.86 -7.66
CA VAL A 229 -0.42 20.11 -6.53
C VAL A 229 -1.94 20.01 -6.65
N LEU A 230 -2.61 21.14 -6.91
CA LEU A 230 -4.08 21.18 -7.06
C LEU A 230 -4.56 20.42 -8.30
N LEU A 231 -3.85 20.52 -9.42
CA LEU A 231 -4.15 19.74 -10.63
C LEU A 231 -3.98 18.24 -10.40
N ALA A 232 -2.93 17.82 -9.69
CA ALA A 232 -2.70 16.43 -9.34
C ALA A 232 -3.82 15.88 -8.42
N LEU A 233 -4.24 16.66 -7.43
CA LEU A 233 -5.36 16.28 -6.56
C LEU A 233 -6.67 16.14 -7.35
N ALA A 234 -6.96 17.09 -8.25
CA ALA A 234 -8.12 17.01 -9.14
C ALA A 234 -8.02 15.79 -10.07
N GLY A 235 -6.84 15.51 -10.63
CA GLY A 235 -6.57 14.35 -11.48
C GLY A 235 -6.82 13.02 -10.76
N ALA A 236 -6.40 12.90 -9.50
CA ALA A 236 -6.67 11.73 -8.67
C ALA A 236 -8.19 11.51 -8.47
N GLY A 237 -8.93 12.58 -8.14
CA GLY A 237 -10.39 12.52 -8.02
C GLY A 237 -11.08 12.16 -9.34
N CYS A 238 -10.64 12.76 -10.46
CA CYS A 238 -11.15 12.44 -11.79
C CYS A 238 -10.93 10.98 -12.17
N ALA A 239 -9.76 10.41 -11.87
CA ALA A 239 -9.47 9.01 -12.16
C ALA A 239 -10.43 8.06 -11.45
N LEU A 240 -10.67 8.27 -10.15
CA LEU A 240 -11.67 7.50 -9.38
C LEU A 240 -13.07 7.68 -9.96
N TRP A 241 -13.47 8.90 -10.27
CA TRP A 241 -14.79 9.20 -10.82
C TRP A 241 -15.02 8.54 -12.19
N ILE A 242 -14.04 8.64 -13.12
CA ILE A 242 -14.12 8.02 -14.44
C ILE A 242 -14.29 6.50 -14.31
N VAL A 243 -13.49 5.85 -13.48
CA VAL A 243 -13.56 4.39 -13.32
C VAL A 243 -14.84 3.97 -12.62
N HIS A 244 -15.28 4.71 -11.61
CA HIS A 244 -16.56 4.46 -10.96
C HIS A 244 -17.75 4.56 -11.93
N ARG A 245 -17.79 5.60 -12.77
CA ARG A 245 -18.85 5.79 -13.79
C ARG A 245 -18.84 4.67 -14.85
N ARG A 246 -17.66 4.25 -15.31
CA ARG A 246 -17.53 3.11 -16.24
C ARG A 246 -18.07 1.82 -15.62
N HIS A 247 -17.76 1.60 -14.34
CA HIS A 247 -18.24 0.42 -13.61
C HIS A 247 -19.76 0.40 -13.49
N LEU A 248 -20.41 1.52 -13.14
CA LEU A 248 -21.86 1.64 -13.08
C LEU A 248 -22.53 1.46 -14.46
N GLY A 249 -21.90 1.94 -15.52
CA GLY A 249 -22.39 1.73 -16.89
C GLY A 249 -22.41 0.28 -17.30
N LEU A 250 -21.39 -0.48 -16.97
CA LEU A 250 -21.30 -1.92 -17.24
C LEU A 250 -22.35 -2.73 -16.46
N GLN A 251 -22.65 -2.36 -15.20
CA GLN A 251 -23.68 -3.01 -14.40
C GLN A 251 -25.09 -2.81 -15.00
N LYS A 252 -25.38 -1.59 -15.50
CA LYS A 252 -26.67 -1.30 -16.13
C LYS A 252 -26.88 -2.06 -17.44
N SER A 253 -25.82 -2.23 -18.26
CA SER A 253 -25.92 -2.99 -19.52
C SER A 253 -26.11 -4.48 -19.30
N SER A 254 -25.54 -5.07 -18.24
CA SER A 254 -25.74 -6.49 -17.91
C SER A 254 -27.17 -6.80 -17.44
N VAL A 255 -27.82 -5.88 -16.71
CA VAL A 255 -29.21 -6.05 -16.25
C VAL A 255 -30.22 -5.93 -17.40
N LEU A 256 -29.88 -5.27 -18.50
CA LEU A 256 -30.76 -5.11 -19.68
C LEU A 256 -30.65 -6.27 -20.69
N VAL A 257 -29.70 -7.20 -20.52
CA VAL A 257 -29.44 -8.32 -21.43
C VAL A 257 -29.99 -9.65 -20.92
N ASP A 258 -30.34 -9.75 -19.62
CA ASP A 258 -31.04 -10.89 -19.06
C ASP A 258 -32.58 -10.60 -19.06
N PRO A 259 -33.36 -11.29 -19.95
CA PRO A 259 -34.81 -11.17 -19.99
C PRO A 259 -35.48 -11.89 -18.81
#